data_f02fdce45bfbcbc4bd510bd5e13edc81
#
_entry.id   f02fdce45bfbcbc4bd510bd5e13edc81
#
_cell.length_a   1.000
_cell.length_b   1.000
_cell.length_c   1.000
_cell.angle_alpha   90.00
_cell.angle_beta   90.00
_cell.angle_gamma   90.00
#
_symmetry.space_group_name_H-M   'P 1'
#
loop_
_entity.id
_entity.type
_entity.pdbx_description
1 polymer ?
#
loop_
_entity_poly.entity_id
_entity_poly.type
_entity_poly.pdbx_seq_one_letter_code
_entity_poly.pdbx_strand_id
1 'polypeptide(L)'
;MTAQYSPPGDAWYRSAAPKTGQTDDERIKDITVLPPPEHLIRFFPIQSTPVETLVSGTRQSIQRIMRNQDDRLLVIVGPCSIHNPEAALDYARRLADVREQYKDTLEIVMRVYFEKPRTTVGWKGLINDPYLDGSYRIDEGLRIARQLLIDINRLGVPAASEFLDVISPQYIGDLISWGAIGARTTESQVHRELASGISAPIGFKNGTDGNIRIATDAIQSASRGH
;
A
#
# COMPACT_ATOMS: atom_id res chain seq x y z
N MET A 1 42.40 -7.28 -12.45
CA MET A 1 42.53 -5.89 -11.93
C MET A 1 41.12 -5.28 -11.98
N THR A 2 40.44 -5.25 -10.86
CA THR A 2 39.12 -4.61 -10.71
C THR A 2 39.41 -3.10 -10.59
N ALA A 3 39.02 -2.33 -11.57
CA ALA A 3 39.06 -0.87 -11.49
C ALA A 3 38.17 -0.43 -10.33
N GLN A 4 38.75 0.10 -9.28
CA GLN A 4 38.06 0.70 -8.17
C GLN A 4 37.36 1.97 -8.66
N TYR A 5 36.05 1.99 -8.72
CA TYR A 5 35.27 3.18 -9.02
C TYR A 5 35.48 4.18 -7.88
N SER A 6 36.21 5.26 -8.16
CA SER A 6 36.25 6.41 -7.26
C SER A 6 35.23 7.43 -7.75
N PRO A 7 34.22 7.78 -6.94
CA PRO A 7 33.30 8.83 -7.34
C PRO A 7 34.07 10.13 -7.57
N PRO A 8 33.77 10.88 -8.61
CA PRO A 8 34.34 12.19 -8.79
C PRO A 8 34.02 13.05 -7.56
N GLY A 9 35.00 13.65 -6.93
CA GLY A 9 34.84 14.50 -5.74
C GLY A 9 33.79 15.58 -5.94
N ASP A 10 33.78 16.66 -5.19
CA ASP A 10 32.77 17.74 -5.11
C ASP A 10 32.26 18.31 -6.46
N ALA A 11 32.77 17.81 -7.58
CA ALA A 11 32.31 18.15 -8.93
C ALA A 11 30.81 17.86 -9.20
N TRP A 12 30.23 16.91 -8.45
CA TRP A 12 28.76 16.60 -8.53
C TRP A 12 27.87 17.73 -8.01
N TYR A 13 28.40 18.61 -7.16
CA TYR A 13 27.68 19.72 -6.55
C TYR A 13 27.95 21.06 -7.22
N ARG A 14 28.73 21.09 -8.31
CA ARG A 14 28.85 22.32 -9.08
C ARG A 14 27.53 22.62 -9.76
N SER A 15 27.07 23.85 -9.62
CA SER A 15 25.87 24.31 -10.34
C SER A 15 26.03 23.95 -11.82
N ALA A 16 25.06 23.24 -12.34
CA ALA A 16 25.03 22.91 -13.76
C ALA A 16 25.16 24.20 -14.59
N ALA A 17 25.91 24.16 -15.69
CA ALA A 17 25.92 25.24 -16.65
C ALA A 17 24.46 25.58 -17.06
N PRO A 18 24.19 26.87 -17.38
CA PRO A 18 22.85 27.23 -17.85
C PRO A 18 22.42 26.33 -18.98
N LYS A 19 21.20 25.74 -18.86
CA LYS A 19 20.64 24.89 -19.89
C LYS A 19 20.50 25.68 -21.19
N THR A 20 21.00 25.15 -22.28
CA THR A 20 20.82 25.72 -23.63
C THR A 20 19.54 25.24 -24.32
N GLY A 21 18.85 24.27 -23.71
CA GLY A 21 17.55 23.74 -24.12
C GLY A 21 16.89 23.00 -22.97
N GLN A 22 15.57 22.83 -23.04
CA GLN A 22 14.82 22.11 -22.03
C GLN A 22 14.80 20.61 -22.39
N THR A 23 15.45 19.78 -21.56
CA THR A 23 15.57 18.34 -21.77
C THR A 23 14.81 17.52 -20.71
N ASP A 24 14.30 18.18 -19.69
CA ASP A 24 13.61 17.59 -18.53
C ASP A 24 12.49 18.52 -18.07
N ASP A 25 11.53 17.96 -17.34
CA ASP A 25 10.43 18.66 -16.68
C ASP A 25 9.46 19.44 -17.63
N GLU A 26 9.56 19.28 -18.93
CA GLU A 26 8.71 20.01 -19.91
C GLU A 26 7.22 19.82 -19.67
N ARG A 27 6.82 18.66 -19.13
CA ARG A 27 5.44 18.27 -18.90
C ARG A 27 5.08 18.16 -17.42
N ILE A 28 5.99 18.52 -16.53
CA ILE A 28 5.80 18.54 -15.09
C ILE A 28 5.35 19.93 -14.68
N LYS A 29 4.18 20.01 -14.04
CA LYS A 29 3.59 21.27 -13.60
C LYS A 29 4.23 21.78 -12.31
N ASP A 30 4.51 20.85 -11.39
CA ASP A 30 5.06 21.17 -10.08
C ASP A 30 5.80 19.94 -9.51
N ILE A 31 6.82 20.17 -8.69
CA ILE A 31 7.60 19.15 -7.98
C ILE A 31 7.57 19.49 -6.50
N THR A 32 6.96 18.61 -5.71
CA THR A 32 6.89 18.76 -4.25
C THR A 32 7.70 17.66 -3.57
N VAL A 33 8.55 18.05 -2.61
CA VAL A 33 9.33 17.10 -1.81
C VAL A 33 8.43 16.46 -0.76
N LEU A 34 8.35 15.14 -0.75
CA LEU A 34 7.65 14.39 0.29
C LEU A 34 8.57 14.19 1.51
N PRO A 35 8.03 14.22 2.74
CA PRO A 35 8.79 13.83 3.91
C PRO A 35 9.21 12.35 3.79
N PRO A 36 10.41 11.97 4.28
CA PRO A 36 10.79 10.56 4.31
C PRO A 36 9.76 9.69 5.06
N PRO A 37 9.53 8.43 4.63
CA PRO A 37 8.58 7.54 5.30
C PRO A 37 8.82 7.43 6.80
N GLU A 38 10.07 7.37 7.24
CA GLU A 38 10.46 7.31 8.64
C GLU A 38 9.93 8.49 9.47
N HIS A 39 9.88 9.70 8.90
CA HIS A 39 9.33 10.86 9.60
C HIS A 39 7.83 10.67 9.87
N LEU A 40 7.08 10.21 8.87
CA LEU A 40 5.64 9.98 9.05
C LEU A 40 5.37 8.86 10.06
N ILE A 41 6.15 7.78 10.01
CA ILE A 41 6.06 6.67 10.97
C ILE A 41 6.35 7.13 12.40
N ARG A 42 7.34 8.01 12.61
CA ARG A 42 7.65 8.58 13.91
C ARG A 42 6.55 9.49 14.47
N PHE A 43 5.83 10.23 13.62
CA PHE A 43 4.67 11.02 14.05
C PHE A 43 3.47 10.16 14.42
N PHE A 44 3.33 9.00 13.82
CA PHE A 44 2.22 8.07 14.00
C PHE A 44 2.75 6.68 14.36
N PRO A 45 3.41 6.50 15.54
CA PRO A 45 4.01 5.23 15.91
C PRO A 45 2.94 4.22 16.32
N ILE A 46 3.23 2.95 16.06
CA ILE A 46 2.37 1.83 16.46
C ILE A 46 3.09 0.81 17.37
N GLN A 47 4.39 0.98 17.57
CA GLN A 47 5.20 0.08 18.40
C GLN A 47 4.64 -0.04 19.80
N SER A 48 4.54 -1.27 20.29
CA SER A 48 4.01 -1.61 21.62
C SER A 48 2.56 -1.14 21.85
N THR A 49 1.77 -1.04 20.79
CA THR A 49 0.35 -0.69 20.85
C THR A 49 -0.55 -1.85 20.46
N PRO A 50 -1.86 -1.81 20.81
CA PRO A 50 -2.84 -2.80 20.33
C PRO A 50 -2.92 -2.88 18.80
N VAL A 51 -2.60 -1.79 18.07
CA VAL A 51 -2.57 -1.77 16.60
C VAL A 51 -1.48 -2.71 16.06
N GLU A 52 -0.26 -2.64 16.59
CA GLU A 52 0.82 -3.54 16.21
C GLU A 52 0.45 -5.01 16.45
N THR A 53 -0.14 -5.29 17.64
CA THR A 53 -0.59 -6.64 18.01
C THR A 53 -1.67 -7.15 17.04
N LEU A 54 -2.65 -6.30 16.71
CA LEU A 54 -3.71 -6.66 15.76
C LEU A 54 -3.14 -6.97 14.38
N VAL A 55 -2.31 -6.08 13.83
CA VAL A 55 -1.75 -6.25 12.49
C VAL A 55 -0.87 -7.52 12.42
N SER A 56 0.04 -7.70 13.37
CA SER A 56 0.93 -8.87 13.39
C SER A 56 0.16 -10.17 13.60
N GLY A 57 -0.81 -10.18 14.53
CA GLY A 57 -1.65 -11.35 14.80
C GLY A 57 -2.52 -11.73 13.60
N THR A 58 -3.11 -10.74 12.92
CA THR A 58 -3.91 -10.99 11.71
C THR A 58 -3.05 -11.53 10.57
N ARG A 59 -1.84 -11.02 10.35
CA ARG A 59 -0.89 -11.58 9.35
C ARG A 59 -0.59 -13.05 9.63
N GLN A 60 -0.33 -13.41 10.89
CA GLN A 60 -0.11 -14.80 11.30
C GLN A 60 -1.37 -15.65 11.10
N SER A 61 -2.55 -15.12 11.42
CA SER A 61 -3.83 -15.79 11.20
C SER A 61 -4.04 -16.13 9.73
N ILE A 62 -3.85 -15.13 8.84
CA ILE A 62 -3.96 -15.33 7.39
C ILE A 62 -2.95 -16.38 6.90
N GLN A 63 -1.72 -16.35 7.39
CA GLN A 63 -0.72 -17.36 7.02
C GLN A 63 -1.13 -18.78 7.44
N ARG A 64 -1.75 -18.94 8.62
CA ARG A 64 -2.26 -20.25 9.06
C ARG A 64 -3.42 -20.72 8.20
N ILE A 65 -4.37 -19.83 7.87
CA ILE A 65 -5.48 -20.14 6.95
C ILE A 65 -4.95 -20.62 5.60
N MET A 66 -3.99 -19.88 5.02
CA MET A 66 -3.41 -20.23 3.72
C MET A 66 -2.61 -21.55 3.73
N ARG A 67 -2.19 -22.02 4.91
CA ARG A 67 -1.50 -23.31 5.11
C ARG A 67 -2.42 -24.43 5.58
N ASN A 68 -3.74 -24.23 5.59
CA ASN A 68 -4.73 -25.17 6.12
C ASN A 68 -4.45 -25.56 7.59
N GLN A 69 -3.99 -24.62 8.40
CA GLN A 69 -3.73 -24.75 9.84
C GLN A 69 -4.79 -24.00 10.69
N ASP A 70 -5.72 -23.34 10.03
CA ASP A 70 -6.84 -22.61 10.62
C ASP A 70 -8.01 -22.75 9.62
N ASP A 71 -9.13 -23.31 10.08
CA ASP A 71 -10.27 -23.66 9.24
C ASP A 71 -11.20 -22.46 8.92
N ARG A 72 -10.90 -21.28 9.46
CA ARG A 72 -11.67 -20.07 9.16
C ARG A 72 -11.50 -19.67 7.69
N LEU A 73 -12.52 -19.01 7.16
CA LEU A 73 -12.45 -18.43 5.83
C LEU A 73 -11.92 -16.99 5.93
N LEU A 74 -10.89 -16.65 5.14
CA LEU A 74 -10.43 -15.27 4.98
C LEU A 74 -11.42 -14.48 4.13
N VAL A 75 -11.97 -13.40 4.67
CA VAL A 75 -12.92 -12.50 3.99
C VAL A 75 -12.35 -11.08 3.94
N ILE A 76 -12.11 -10.58 2.74
CA ILE A 76 -11.67 -9.20 2.50
C ILE A 76 -12.82 -8.41 1.93
N VAL A 77 -13.45 -7.55 2.75
CA VAL A 77 -14.70 -6.86 2.42
C VAL A 77 -14.62 -5.37 2.74
N GLY A 78 -15.28 -4.55 1.95
CA GLY A 78 -15.34 -3.12 2.19
C GLY A 78 -15.60 -2.29 0.93
N PRO A 79 -15.51 -0.96 1.04
CA PRO A 79 -15.71 -0.04 -0.07
C PRO A 79 -14.75 -0.32 -1.24
N CYS A 80 -15.14 0.06 -2.45
CA CYS A 80 -14.28 -0.07 -3.63
C CYS A 80 -12.98 0.75 -3.48
N SER A 81 -13.09 1.96 -2.94
CA SER A 81 -11.98 2.83 -2.53
C SER A 81 -12.46 3.84 -1.49
N ILE A 82 -11.53 4.31 -0.69
CA ILE A 82 -11.79 5.34 0.31
C ILE A 82 -11.64 6.72 -0.32
N HIS A 83 -12.66 7.56 -0.18
CA HIS A 83 -12.63 8.97 -0.56
C HIS A 83 -13.03 9.87 0.60
N ASN A 84 -13.73 9.33 1.59
CA ASN A 84 -14.18 10.04 2.78
C ASN A 84 -13.79 9.24 4.03
N PRO A 85 -12.86 9.77 4.87
CA PRO A 85 -12.40 9.11 6.08
C PRO A 85 -13.51 8.84 7.12
N GLU A 86 -14.46 9.76 7.27
CA GLU A 86 -15.56 9.61 8.24
C GLU A 86 -16.48 8.45 7.87
N ALA A 87 -16.84 8.35 6.58
CA ALA A 87 -17.63 7.24 6.07
C ALA A 87 -16.88 5.90 6.20
N ALA A 88 -15.56 5.91 6.02
CA ALA A 88 -14.73 4.71 6.24
C ALA A 88 -14.72 4.28 7.70
N LEU A 89 -14.65 5.22 8.64
CA LEU A 89 -14.71 4.93 10.08
C LEU A 89 -16.11 4.46 10.52
N ASP A 90 -17.18 5.01 9.97
CA ASP A 90 -18.54 4.50 10.22
C ASP A 90 -18.68 3.05 9.75
N TYR A 91 -18.20 2.77 8.54
CA TYR A 91 -18.16 1.39 8.03
C TYR A 91 -17.35 0.46 8.93
N ALA A 92 -16.15 0.90 9.37
CA ALA A 92 -15.29 0.12 10.24
C ALA A 92 -15.95 -0.21 11.59
N ARG A 93 -16.66 0.74 12.22
CA ARG A 93 -17.38 0.49 13.48
C ARG A 93 -18.43 -0.61 13.31
N ARG A 94 -19.23 -0.55 12.25
CA ARG A 94 -20.22 -1.60 11.95
C ARG A 94 -19.58 -2.94 11.63
N LEU A 95 -18.44 -2.92 10.93
CA LEU A 95 -17.70 -4.13 10.60
C LEU A 95 -17.05 -4.78 11.83
N ALA A 96 -16.66 -3.99 12.84
CA ALA A 96 -16.12 -4.49 14.09
C ALA A 96 -17.10 -5.43 14.82
N ASP A 97 -18.40 -5.06 14.87
CA ASP A 97 -19.43 -5.88 15.48
C ASP A 97 -19.63 -7.20 14.70
N VAL A 98 -19.65 -7.12 13.36
CA VAL A 98 -19.76 -8.31 12.50
C VAL A 98 -18.54 -9.22 12.66
N ARG A 99 -17.34 -8.62 12.73
CA ARG A 99 -16.08 -9.35 12.93
C ARG A 99 -16.08 -10.11 14.25
N GLU A 100 -16.54 -9.50 15.33
CA GLU A 100 -16.66 -10.16 16.63
C GLU A 100 -17.68 -11.30 16.60
N GLN A 101 -18.83 -11.09 15.94
CA GLN A 101 -19.88 -12.10 15.82
C GLN A 101 -19.42 -13.37 15.10
N TYR A 102 -18.56 -13.24 14.09
CA TYR A 102 -18.13 -14.36 13.23
C TYR A 102 -16.67 -14.76 13.42
N LYS A 103 -15.99 -14.31 14.49
CA LYS A 103 -14.54 -14.51 14.71
C LYS A 103 -14.08 -15.98 14.71
N ASP A 104 -14.99 -16.90 15.06
CA ASP A 104 -14.68 -18.33 15.13
C ASP A 104 -14.75 -19.03 13.76
N THR A 105 -15.38 -18.41 12.77
CA THR A 105 -15.56 -18.99 11.43
C THR A 105 -14.95 -18.16 10.32
N LEU A 106 -14.79 -16.84 10.52
CA LEU A 106 -14.27 -15.91 9.53
C LEU A 106 -13.12 -15.09 10.09
N GLU A 107 -12.07 -14.95 9.31
CA GLU A 107 -11.07 -13.90 9.51
C GLU A 107 -11.44 -12.73 8.58
N ILE A 108 -12.11 -11.71 9.14
CA ILE A 108 -12.59 -10.57 8.38
C ILE A 108 -11.55 -9.45 8.40
N VAL A 109 -11.15 -8.98 7.21
CA VAL A 109 -10.22 -7.89 6.98
C VAL A 109 -10.93 -6.81 6.17
N MET A 110 -10.87 -5.56 6.64
CA MET A 110 -11.51 -4.45 5.92
C MET A 110 -10.70 -4.03 4.71
N ARG A 111 -11.36 -3.92 3.56
CA ARG A 111 -10.78 -3.32 2.36
C ARG A 111 -10.67 -1.80 2.53
N VAL A 112 -9.43 -1.28 2.58
CA VAL A 112 -9.10 0.14 2.73
C VAL A 112 -8.16 0.53 1.59
N TYR A 113 -8.72 0.72 0.41
CA TYR A 113 -7.97 1.03 -0.81
C TYR A 113 -7.96 2.53 -1.05
N PHE A 114 -6.78 3.12 -1.11
CA PHE A 114 -6.57 4.57 -1.25
C PHE A 114 -6.29 5.01 -2.68
N GLU A 115 -5.84 4.10 -3.54
CA GLU A 115 -5.43 4.40 -4.89
C GLU A 115 -6.41 3.82 -5.90
N LYS A 116 -6.53 4.49 -7.03
CA LYS A 116 -7.43 4.07 -8.13
C LYS A 116 -6.65 3.89 -9.42
N PRO A 117 -6.52 2.65 -9.92
CA PRO A 117 -5.99 2.42 -11.24
C PRO A 117 -6.95 2.99 -12.29
N ARG A 118 -6.49 3.96 -13.07
CA ARG A 118 -7.29 4.58 -14.14
C ARG A 118 -6.79 4.17 -15.49
N THR A 119 -7.69 3.69 -16.33
CA THR A 119 -7.40 3.41 -17.75
C THR A 119 -7.37 4.71 -18.55
N THR A 120 -8.14 5.71 -18.11
CA THR A 120 -8.24 7.05 -18.70
C THR A 120 -8.09 8.11 -17.61
N VAL A 121 -8.48 9.35 -17.88
CA VAL A 121 -8.47 10.45 -16.92
C VAL A 121 -9.47 10.20 -15.78
N GLY A 122 -9.15 10.63 -14.56
CA GLY A 122 -10.03 10.56 -13.40
C GLY A 122 -9.27 10.68 -12.09
N TRP A 123 -10.00 10.81 -10.99
CA TRP A 123 -9.44 10.88 -9.64
C TRP A 123 -8.58 9.65 -9.33
N LYS A 124 -7.35 9.90 -8.85
CA LYS A 124 -6.33 8.85 -8.64
C LYS A 124 -6.37 8.21 -7.26
N GLY A 125 -7.23 8.66 -6.37
CA GLY A 125 -7.36 8.13 -5.03
C GLY A 125 -7.00 9.14 -3.94
N LEU A 126 -7.34 8.79 -2.68
CA LEU A 126 -7.22 9.69 -1.54
C LEU A 126 -5.76 10.10 -1.25
N ILE A 127 -4.79 9.22 -1.46
CA ILE A 127 -3.38 9.60 -1.26
C ILE A 127 -2.96 10.64 -2.30
N ASN A 128 -3.36 10.46 -3.56
CA ASN A 128 -2.91 11.33 -4.64
C ASN A 128 -3.64 12.69 -4.68
N ASP A 129 -4.92 12.69 -4.33
CA ASP A 129 -5.77 13.90 -4.39
C ASP A 129 -6.83 13.82 -3.29
N PRO A 130 -6.45 14.12 -2.02
CA PRO A 130 -7.30 13.91 -0.85
C PRO A 130 -8.55 14.78 -0.83
N TYR A 131 -8.53 15.92 -1.51
CA TYR A 131 -9.63 16.89 -1.51
C TYR A 131 -10.51 16.82 -2.76
N LEU A 132 -10.22 15.95 -3.71
CA LEU A 132 -10.92 15.77 -4.98
C LEU A 132 -11.00 17.06 -5.82
N ASP A 133 -10.04 17.96 -5.64
CA ASP A 133 -9.99 19.29 -6.27
C ASP A 133 -8.86 19.43 -7.31
N GLY A 134 -8.09 18.36 -7.53
CA GLY A 134 -6.96 18.36 -8.45
C GLY A 134 -5.73 19.09 -7.91
N SER A 135 -5.68 19.39 -6.61
CA SER A 135 -4.53 20.03 -5.97
C SER A 135 -3.33 19.10 -5.77
N TYR A 136 -3.57 17.78 -5.79
CA TYR A 136 -2.55 16.73 -5.62
C TYR A 136 -1.66 16.90 -4.39
N ARG A 137 -2.26 17.25 -3.25
CA ARG A 137 -1.57 17.38 -1.96
C ARG A 137 -1.22 16.01 -1.37
N ILE A 138 -0.27 15.33 -2.00
CA ILE A 138 0.10 13.93 -1.70
C ILE A 138 0.64 13.79 -0.27
N ASP A 139 1.38 14.77 0.23
CA ASP A 139 1.89 14.80 1.61
C ASP A 139 0.76 14.73 2.64
N GLU A 140 -0.33 15.47 2.42
CA GLU A 140 -1.52 15.41 3.25
C GLU A 140 -2.30 14.11 3.04
N GLY A 141 -2.41 13.66 1.80
CA GLY A 141 -3.04 12.38 1.47
C GLY A 141 -2.39 11.20 2.21
N LEU A 142 -1.07 11.17 2.29
CA LEU A 142 -0.32 10.15 3.04
C LEU A 142 -0.59 10.23 4.55
N ARG A 143 -0.66 11.44 5.12
CA ARG A 143 -0.99 11.63 6.54
C ARG A 143 -2.40 11.18 6.86
N ILE A 144 -3.37 11.56 6.03
CA ILE A 144 -4.78 11.17 6.17
C ILE A 144 -4.92 9.65 6.08
N ALA A 145 -4.27 9.02 5.09
CA ALA A 145 -4.31 7.59 4.90
C ALA A 145 -3.72 6.83 6.10
N ARG A 146 -2.56 7.26 6.60
CA ARG A 146 -1.92 6.63 7.76
C ARG A 146 -2.75 6.79 9.02
N GLN A 147 -3.26 8.00 9.31
CA GLN A 147 -4.13 8.24 10.46
C GLN A 147 -5.40 7.37 10.40
N LEU A 148 -6.06 7.33 9.25
CA LEU A 148 -7.26 6.53 9.05
C LEU A 148 -6.99 5.03 9.29
N LEU A 149 -5.87 4.50 8.79
CA LEU A 149 -5.48 3.10 9.05
C LEU A 149 -5.27 2.83 10.53
N ILE A 150 -4.63 3.75 11.27
CA ILE A 150 -4.45 3.63 12.71
C ILE A 150 -5.81 3.58 13.40
N ASP A 151 -6.71 4.48 13.05
CA ASP A 151 -8.02 4.58 13.68
C ASP A 151 -8.90 3.36 13.38
N ILE A 152 -8.87 2.82 12.16
CA ILE A 152 -9.55 1.56 11.80
C ILE A 152 -8.96 0.40 12.59
N ASN A 153 -7.65 0.26 12.67
CA ASN A 153 -7.01 -0.80 13.43
C ASN A 153 -7.29 -0.67 14.95
N ARG A 154 -7.39 0.55 15.50
CA ARG A 154 -7.79 0.78 16.90
C ARG A 154 -9.21 0.30 17.22
N LEU A 155 -10.10 0.26 16.24
CA LEU A 155 -11.43 -0.34 16.37
C LEU A 155 -11.39 -1.87 16.38
N GLY A 156 -10.22 -2.50 16.30
CA GLY A 156 -10.07 -3.95 16.21
C GLY A 156 -10.35 -4.50 14.81
N VAL A 157 -10.34 -3.67 13.79
CA VAL A 157 -10.60 -4.05 12.39
C VAL A 157 -9.29 -4.01 11.60
N PRO A 158 -8.72 -5.17 11.23
CA PRO A 158 -7.50 -5.21 10.43
C PRO A 158 -7.77 -4.72 9.00
N ALA A 159 -6.77 -4.05 8.41
CA ALA A 159 -6.90 -3.41 7.12
C ALA A 159 -6.17 -4.16 6.00
N ALA A 160 -6.80 -4.19 4.81
CA ALA A 160 -6.21 -4.60 3.54
C ALA A 160 -6.09 -3.40 2.61
N SER A 161 -5.00 -3.30 1.82
CA SER A 161 -4.86 -2.28 0.80
C SER A 161 -4.31 -2.84 -0.51
N GLU A 162 -4.63 -2.18 -1.62
CA GLU A 162 -4.01 -2.45 -2.92
C GLU A 162 -2.78 -1.55 -3.06
N PHE A 163 -1.65 -2.13 -3.41
CA PHE A 163 -0.43 -1.40 -3.69
C PHE A 163 -0.35 -1.15 -5.20
N LEU A 164 -0.72 0.05 -5.59
CA LEU A 164 -0.74 0.46 -6.99
C LEU A 164 0.59 1.12 -7.39
N ASP A 165 1.12 1.99 -6.55
CA ASP A 165 2.47 2.51 -6.68
C ASP A 165 3.46 1.76 -5.77
N VAL A 166 4.75 2.05 -5.89
CA VAL A 166 5.83 1.39 -5.14
C VAL A 166 6.34 2.23 -3.96
N ILE A 167 5.83 3.43 -3.79
CA ILE A 167 6.28 4.40 -2.79
C ILE A 167 5.33 4.42 -1.60
N SER A 168 4.01 4.50 -1.83
CA SER A 168 2.99 4.54 -0.78
C SER A 168 3.09 3.38 0.23
N PRO A 169 3.45 2.14 -0.16
CA PRO A 169 3.65 1.05 0.79
C PRO A 169 4.66 1.35 1.89
N GLN A 170 5.68 2.17 1.61
CA GLN A 170 6.70 2.54 2.61
C GLN A 170 6.14 3.40 3.74
N TYR A 171 5.04 4.12 3.49
CA TYR A 171 4.38 4.99 4.47
C TYR A 171 3.30 4.30 5.29
N ILE A 172 2.71 3.22 4.77
CA ILE A 172 1.51 2.60 5.36
C ILE A 172 1.62 1.09 5.55
N GLY A 173 2.66 0.44 5.00
CA GLY A 173 2.76 -1.02 4.97
C GLY A 173 2.76 -1.68 6.34
N ASP A 174 3.28 -1.01 7.37
CA ASP A 174 3.27 -1.48 8.76
C ASP A 174 1.87 -1.57 9.39
N LEU A 175 0.87 -0.92 8.77
CA LEU A 175 -0.53 -0.89 9.21
C LEU A 175 -1.44 -1.86 8.42
N ILE A 176 -0.89 -2.55 7.42
CA ILE A 176 -1.65 -3.40 6.51
C ILE A 176 -1.48 -4.88 6.89
N SER A 177 -2.61 -5.56 7.09
CA SER A 177 -2.63 -6.99 7.40
C SER A 177 -2.65 -7.88 6.17
N TRP A 178 -3.19 -7.40 5.04
CA TRP A 178 -3.19 -8.09 3.76
C TRP A 178 -3.06 -7.09 2.60
N GLY A 179 -2.15 -7.36 1.67
CA GLY A 179 -1.93 -6.53 0.49
C GLY A 179 -2.48 -7.15 -0.79
N ALA A 180 -2.87 -6.32 -1.75
CA ALA A 180 -3.29 -6.76 -3.07
C ALA A 180 -2.40 -6.16 -4.15
N ILE A 181 -2.07 -6.97 -5.18
CA ILE A 181 -1.56 -6.50 -6.46
C ILE A 181 -2.68 -6.64 -7.49
N GLY A 182 -3.05 -5.53 -8.12
CA GLY A 182 -4.17 -5.46 -9.04
C GLY A 182 -3.92 -6.13 -10.39
N ALA A 183 -4.99 -6.40 -11.13
CA ALA A 183 -4.91 -7.08 -12.42
C ALA A 183 -4.02 -6.36 -13.46
N ARG A 184 -3.91 -5.02 -13.38
CA ARG A 184 -3.08 -4.24 -14.30
C ARG A 184 -1.59 -4.26 -13.95
N THR A 185 -1.24 -4.68 -12.74
CA THR A 185 0.13 -4.65 -12.21
C THR A 185 0.67 -6.05 -11.88
N THR A 186 -0.14 -7.09 -11.98
CA THR A 186 0.27 -8.49 -11.72
C THR A 186 1.41 -8.97 -12.63
N GLU A 187 1.51 -8.47 -13.85
CA GLU A 187 2.62 -8.77 -14.78
C GLU A 187 3.89 -7.96 -14.49
N SER A 188 3.79 -6.85 -13.74
CA SER A 188 4.90 -5.94 -13.49
C SER A 188 5.95 -6.57 -12.60
N GLN A 189 7.19 -6.62 -13.10
CA GLN A 189 8.35 -7.09 -12.33
C GLN A 189 8.53 -6.30 -11.03
N VAL A 190 8.41 -4.99 -11.10
CA VAL A 190 8.55 -4.08 -9.94
C VAL A 190 7.53 -4.40 -8.84
N HIS A 191 6.27 -4.69 -9.22
CA HIS A 191 5.23 -5.07 -8.24
C HIS A 191 5.44 -6.47 -7.66
N ARG A 192 6.01 -7.40 -8.41
CA ARG A 192 6.38 -8.74 -7.90
C ARG A 192 7.52 -8.64 -6.90
N GLU A 193 8.53 -7.81 -7.19
CA GLU A 193 9.64 -7.52 -6.27
C GLU A 193 9.14 -6.83 -5.01
N LEU A 194 8.29 -5.79 -5.15
CA LEU A 194 7.64 -5.13 -4.03
C LEU A 194 6.90 -6.14 -3.14
N ALA A 195 6.08 -7.01 -3.75
CA ALA A 195 5.33 -8.03 -3.01
C ALA A 195 6.23 -9.00 -2.25
N SER A 196 7.40 -9.36 -2.80
CA SER A 196 8.36 -10.25 -2.14
C SER A 196 9.01 -9.63 -0.89
N GLY A 197 9.10 -8.30 -0.83
CA GLY A 197 9.69 -7.56 0.29
C GLY A 197 8.70 -7.12 1.37
N ILE A 198 7.39 -7.15 1.10
CA ILE A 198 6.37 -6.73 2.06
C ILE A 198 6.12 -7.81 3.10
N SER A 199 6.06 -7.40 4.38
CA SER A 199 5.85 -8.32 5.51
C SER A 199 4.40 -8.81 5.67
N ALA A 200 3.46 -8.31 4.88
CA ALA A 200 2.07 -8.78 4.86
C ALA A 200 1.86 -9.89 3.81
N PRO A 201 0.94 -10.83 4.01
CA PRO A 201 0.46 -11.70 2.95
C PRO A 201 -0.07 -10.91 1.77
N ILE A 202 0.28 -11.30 0.55
CA ILE A 202 -0.09 -10.61 -0.68
C ILE A 202 -0.94 -11.49 -1.58
N GLY A 203 -2.07 -10.96 -2.04
CA GLY A 203 -2.91 -11.57 -3.06
C GLY A 203 -2.70 -10.93 -4.43
N PHE A 204 -2.38 -11.74 -5.43
CA PHE A 204 -2.31 -11.30 -6.82
C PHE A 204 -3.65 -11.52 -7.50
N LYS A 205 -4.15 -10.51 -8.21
CA LYS A 205 -5.33 -10.66 -9.06
C LYS A 205 -4.94 -11.29 -10.40
N ASN A 206 -5.87 -12.04 -11.00
CA ASN A 206 -5.76 -12.52 -12.37
C ASN A 206 -5.64 -11.36 -13.37
N GLY A 207 -5.20 -11.63 -14.58
CA GLY A 207 -5.12 -10.64 -15.66
C GLY A 207 -6.47 -9.99 -15.95
N THR A 208 -6.46 -8.83 -16.64
CA THR A 208 -7.69 -8.12 -17.03
C THR A 208 -8.55 -8.90 -18.03
N ASP A 209 -7.95 -9.85 -18.72
CA ASP A 209 -8.59 -10.82 -19.63
C ASP A 209 -9.13 -12.07 -18.92
N GLY A 210 -8.95 -12.16 -17.59
CA GLY A 210 -9.32 -13.32 -16.79
C GLY A 210 -8.24 -14.41 -16.67
N ASN A 211 -7.04 -14.19 -17.20
CA ASN A 211 -5.94 -15.16 -17.18
C ASN A 211 -5.41 -15.39 -15.76
N ILE A 212 -5.61 -16.61 -15.26
CA ILE A 212 -5.17 -17.02 -13.92
C ILE A 212 -3.68 -17.35 -13.89
N ARG A 213 -3.09 -17.80 -15.01
CA ARG A 213 -1.68 -18.20 -15.08
C ARG A 213 -0.76 -17.04 -14.68
N ILE A 214 -1.09 -15.82 -15.09
CA ILE A 214 -0.34 -14.62 -14.72
C ILE A 214 -0.24 -14.45 -13.21
N ALA A 215 -1.34 -14.70 -12.47
CA ALA A 215 -1.36 -14.62 -11.01
C ALA A 215 -0.53 -15.73 -10.36
N THR A 216 -0.58 -16.96 -10.89
CA THR A 216 0.24 -18.06 -10.38
C THR A 216 1.72 -17.83 -10.62
N ASP A 217 2.10 -17.33 -11.79
CA ASP A 217 3.48 -16.96 -12.11
C ASP A 217 3.98 -15.82 -11.19
N ALA A 218 3.12 -14.85 -10.88
CA ALA A 218 3.42 -13.77 -9.96
C ALA A 218 3.64 -14.27 -8.53
N ILE A 219 2.79 -15.18 -8.03
CA ILE A 219 2.94 -15.82 -6.72
C ILE A 219 4.28 -16.58 -6.65
N GLN A 220 4.61 -17.35 -7.68
CA GLN A 220 5.86 -18.10 -7.74
C GLN A 220 7.08 -17.16 -7.72
N SER A 221 7.04 -16.08 -8.48
CA SER A 221 8.10 -15.06 -8.51
C SER A 221 8.27 -14.37 -7.16
N ALA A 222 7.17 -13.94 -6.54
CA ALA A 222 7.18 -13.21 -5.27
C ALA A 222 7.41 -14.10 -4.03
N SER A 223 7.37 -15.43 -4.17
CA SER A 223 7.57 -16.36 -3.05
C SER A 223 9.01 -16.40 -2.51
N ARG A 224 9.96 -15.87 -3.26
CA ARG A 224 11.37 -15.76 -2.86
C ARG A 224 11.64 -14.31 -2.46
N GLY A 225 12.11 -14.10 -1.21
CA GLY A 225 12.56 -12.79 -0.75
C GLY A 225 13.80 -12.32 -1.53
N HIS A 226 13.96 -11.03 -1.62
CA HIS A 226 15.09 -10.35 -2.27
C HIS A 226 16.09 -9.89 -1.22
#